data_9cc32c785ef25cc978cde1a1472e2810
#
_entry.id   9cc32c785ef25cc978cde1a1472e2810
#
_cell.length_a   1.000
_cell.length_b   1.000
_cell.length_c   1.000
_cell.angle_alpha   90.00
_cell.angle_beta   90.00
_cell.angle_gamma   90.00
#
_symmetry.space_group_name_H-M   'P 1'
#
loop_
_entity.id
_entity.type
_entity.pdbx_description
1 polymer ?
#
loop_
_entity_poly.entity_id
_entity_poly.type
_entity_poly.pdbx_seq_one_letter_code
_entity_poly.pdbx_strand_id
1 'polypeptide(L)'
;LKEVKQHLWDGRPDDYRFFGTLYFEHRKEEREFVLGELREQFVTITRGQKIVYVVDARFDDENAARIVQLAEGADVLYCEAPFLDRDADKAHERYHLTARQAGLLARNAHARELVVFHFSPRYTGEEDLLYREAKDEFACPGDHP
;
A
#
# COMPACT_ATOMS: atom_id res chain seq x y z
N LEU A 1 -10.62 24.30 -9.73
CA LEU A 1 -9.97 22.96 -9.75
C LEU A 1 -10.29 22.10 -8.54
N LYS A 2 -10.43 22.65 -7.31
CA LYS A 2 -10.74 21.87 -6.12
C LYS A 2 -12.11 21.19 -6.25
N GLU A 3 -13.14 21.90 -6.68
CA GLU A 3 -14.49 21.40 -6.90
C GLU A 3 -14.53 20.32 -8.01
N VAL A 4 -13.82 20.52 -9.10
CA VAL A 4 -13.70 19.53 -10.18
C VAL A 4 -13.12 18.21 -9.64
N LYS A 5 -12.04 18.27 -8.85
CA LYS A 5 -11.46 17.09 -8.23
C LYS A 5 -12.43 16.40 -7.28
N GLN A 6 -13.21 17.17 -6.50
CA GLN A 6 -14.19 16.62 -5.59
C GLN A 6 -15.30 15.87 -6.35
N HIS A 7 -15.86 16.47 -7.41
CA HIS A 7 -16.90 15.84 -8.21
C HIS A 7 -16.42 14.56 -8.90
N LEU A 8 -15.16 14.54 -9.37
CA LEU A 8 -14.53 13.33 -9.93
C LEU A 8 -14.35 12.25 -8.87
N TRP A 9 -13.92 12.65 -7.66
CA TRP A 9 -13.75 11.74 -6.53
C TRP A 9 -15.07 11.12 -6.07
N ASP A 10 -16.14 11.92 -6.09
CA ASP A 10 -17.50 11.47 -5.77
C ASP A 10 -18.13 10.61 -6.87
N GLY A 11 -17.41 10.34 -7.96
CA GLY A 11 -17.86 9.49 -9.07
C GLY A 11 -18.98 10.12 -9.89
N ARG A 12 -19.08 11.46 -9.93
CA ARG A 12 -20.06 12.14 -10.77
C ARG A 12 -19.79 11.85 -12.25
N PRO A 13 -20.85 11.64 -13.07
CA PRO A 13 -20.68 11.36 -14.48
C PRO A 13 -20.16 12.58 -15.27
N ASP A 14 -19.66 12.36 -16.48
CA ASP A 14 -19.05 13.41 -17.28
C ASP A 14 -20.02 14.51 -17.72
N ASP A 15 -21.31 14.21 -17.86
CA ASP A 15 -22.39 15.14 -18.16
C ASP A 15 -22.89 15.94 -16.95
N TYR A 16 -22.29 15.70 -15.76
CA TYR A 16 -22.64 16.43 -14.56
C TYR A 16 -22.35 17.91 -14.69
N ARG A 17 -23.37 18.73 -14.42
CA ARG A 17 -23.28 20.20 -14.49
C ARG A 17 -23.24 20.79 -13.10
N PHE A 18 -22.40 21.79 -12.91
CA PHE A 18 -22.28 22.52 -11.65
C PHE A 18 -21.92 23.97 -11.88
N PHE A 19 -22.26 24.84 -10.94
CA PHE A 19 -21.88 26.24 -10.96
C PHE A 19 -20.56 26.42 -10.21
N GLY A 20 -19.62 27.10 -10.84
CA GLY A 20 -18.35 27.49 -10.24
C GLY A 20 -18.12 28.99 -10.38
N THR A 21 -17.39 29.55 -9.43
CA THR A 21 -17.05 30.98 -9.44
C THR A 21 -15.68 31.19 -10.06
N LEU A 22 -15.64 31.98 -11.11
CA LEU A 22 -14.42 32.52 -11.71
C LEU A 22 -14.04 33.82 -11.02
N TYR A 23 -12.76 33.95 -10.68
CA TYR A 23 -12.21 35.14 -10.04
C TYR A 23 -11.31 35.88 -11.03
N PHE A 24 -11.61 37.14 -11.29
CA PHE A 24 -10.79 38.05 -12.07
C PHE A 24 -10.30 39.17 -11.15
N GLU A 25 -9.31 39.95 -11.56
CA GLU A 25 -8.73 41.02 -10.72
C GLU A 25 -9.75 41.96 -10.08
N HIS A 26 -10.86 42.26 -10.78
CA HIS A 26 -11.87 43.21 -10.29
C HIS A 26 -13.31 42.71 -10.30
N ARG A 27 -13.53 41.40 -10.62
CA ARG A 27 -14.89 40.84 -10.66
C ARG A 27 -14.92 39.35 -10.36
N LYS A 28 -16.09 38.91 -9.90
CA LYS A 28 -16.46 37.50 -9.80
C LYS A 28 -17.54 37.20 -10.82
N GLU A 29 -17.49 36.03 -11.39
CA GLU A 29 -18.48 35.57 -12.36
C GLU A 29 -18.86 34.13 -12.02
N GLU A 30 -20.15 33.87 -11.87
CA GLU A 30 -20.65 32.50 -11.75
C GLU A 30 -20.91 31.94 -13.14
N ARG A 31 -20.40 30.77 -13.39
CA ARG A 31 -20.56 30.08 -14.67
C ARG A 31 -20.91 28.62 -14.46
N GLU A 32 -21.80 28.10 -15.31
CA GLU A 32 -22.06 26.67 -15.40
C GLU A 32 -20.92 25.97 -16.16
N PHE A 33 -20.51 24.84 -15.61
CA PHE A 33 -19.49 23.97 -16.20
C PHE A 33 -20.00 22.55 -16.34
N VAL A 34 -19.51 21.84 -17.37
CA VAL A 34 -19.70 20.41 -17.56
C VAL A 34 -18.44 19.70 -17.09
N LEU A 35 -18.59 18.72 -16.19
CA LEU A 35 -17.47 18.05 -15.53
C LEU A 35 -16.51 17.38 -16.53
N GLY A 36 -17.05 16.72 -17.56
CA GLY A 36 -16.25 16.03 -18.58
C GLY A 36 -15.34 16.98 -19.36
N GLU A 37 -15.85 18.16 -19.74
CA GLU A 37 -15.07 19.17 -20.47
C GLU A 37 -13.88 19.67 -19.63
N LEU A 38 -14.12 19.93 -18.33
CA LEU A 38 -13.06 20.35 -17.41
C LEU A 38 -12.07 19.23 -17.12
N ARG A 39 -12.55 17.99 -17.03
CA ARG A 39 -11.69 16.82 -16.85
C ARG A 39 -10.72 16.69 -18.01
N GLU A 40 -11.20 16.74 -19.23
CA GLU A 40 -10.36 16.59 -20.43
C GLU A 40 -9.30 17.72 -20.57
N GLN A 41 -9.67 18.93 -20.20
CA GLN A 41 -8.80 20.10 -20.38
C GLN A 41 -7.79 20.28 -19.22
N PHE A 42 -8.17 19.95 -17.98
CA PHE A 42 -7.41 20.39 -16.81
C PHE A 42 -7.04 19.27 -15.84
N VAL A 43 -7.48 18.02 -16.05
CA VAL A 43 -7.24 16.93 -15.11
C VAL A 43 -6.58 15.74 -15.80
N THR A 44 -5.41 15.37 -15.33
CA THR A 44 -4.79 14.09 -15.66
C THR A 44 -5.05 13.11 -14.54
N ILE A 45 -5.73 12.01 -14.83
CA ILE A 45 -5.97 10.91 -13.90
C ILE A 45 -4.88 9.88 -14.13
N THR A 46 -4.04 9.70 -13.12
CA THR A 46 -3.01 8.67 -13.12
C THR A 46 -3.37 7.59 -12.10
N ARG A 47 -2.94 6.35 -12.36
CA ARG A 47 -3.04 5.28 -11.38
C ARG A 47 -2.26 5.66 -10.12
N GLY A 48 -2.90 5.60 -8.97
CA GLY A 48 -2.23 5.75 -7.68
C GLY A 48 -1.35 4.54 -7.36
N GLN A 49 -0.47 4.68 -6.36
CA GLN A 49 0.28 3.58 -5.78
C GLN A 49 -0.45 3.05 -4.54
N LYS A 50 -0.47 1.73 -4.39
CA LYS A 50 -0.93 1.06 -3.18
C LYS A 50 0.27 0.72 -2.33
N ILE A 51 0.42 1.42 -1.22
CA ILE A 51 1.45 1.18 -0.22
C ILE A 51 0.77 0.61 1.02
N VAL A 52 1.28 -0.52 1.51
CA VAL A 52 0.79 -1.17 2.73
C VAL A 52 1.92 -1.22 3.75
N TYR A 53 1.58 -1.00 5.01
CA TYR A 53 2.50 -0.97 6.12
C TYR A 53 2.00 -1.91 7.24
N VAL A 54 2.82 -2.88 7.62
CA VAL A 54 2.51 -3.90 8.64
C VAL A 54 3.59 -3.89 9.71
N VAL A 55 3.19 -3.68 10.95
CA VAL A 55 4.07 -3.63 12.12
C VAL A 55 3.34 -4.18 13.35
N ASP A 56 4.09 -4.76 14.28
CA ASP A 56 3.58 -5.33 15.55
C ASP A 56 2.44 -6.32 15.31
N ALA A 57 2.68 -7.27 14.40
CA ALA A 57 1.71 -8.27 14.00
C ALA A 57 2.20 -9.69 14.36
N ARG A 58 1.35 -10.46 15.05
CA ARG A 58 1.61 -11.87 15.27
C ARG A 58 1.23 -12.70 14.05
N PHE A 59 2.05 -13.68 13.72
CA PHE A 59 1.72 -14.65 12.68
C PHE A 59 0.79 -15.72 13.22
N ASP A 60 -0.45 -15.67 12.79
CA ASP A 60 -1.47 -16.70 12.92
C ASP A 60 -2.36 -16.67 11.68
N ASP A 61 -3.17 -17.70 11.47
CA ASP A 61 -3.96 -17.86 10.26
C ASP A 61 -4.89 -16.67 9.99
N GLU A 62 -5.49 -16.12 11.05
CA GLU A 62 -6.42 -14.98 10.91
C GLU A 62 -5.68 -13.70 10.50
N ASN A 63 -4.59 -13.36 11.19
CA ASN A 63 -3.79 -12.19 10.88
C ASN A 63 -3.12 -12.33 9.50
N ALA A 64 -2.59 -13.50 9.18
CA ALA A 64 -1.99 -13.76 7.88
C ALA A 64 -3.00 -13.53 6.74
N ALA A 65 -4.21 -14.07 6.87
CA ALA A 65 -5.28 -13.87 5.87
C ALA A 65 -5.66 -12.39 5.73
N ARG A 66 -5.77 -11.65 6.84
CA ARG A 66 -6.08 -10.20 6.84
C ARG A 66 -4.97 -9.38 6.18
N ILE A 67 -3.71 -9.69 6.49
CA ILE A 67 -2.56 -8.99 5.91
C ILE A 67 -2.48 -9.25 4.42
N VAL A 68 -2.65 -10.50 3.97
CA VAL A 68 -2.66 -10.86 2.56
C VAL A 68 -3.78 -10.12 1.82
N GLN A 69 -5.00 -10.12 2.36
CA GLN A 69 -6.12 -9.40 1.77
C GLN A 69 -5.87 -7.88 1.69
N LEU A 70 -5.31 -7.28 2.74
CA LEU A 70 -4.97 -5.87 2.77
C LEU A 70 -3.89 -5.54 1.73
N ALA A 71 -2.86 -6.38 1.62
CA ALA A 71 -1.69 -6.17 0.78
C ALA A 71 -1.86 -6.67 -0.67
N GLU A 72 -3.00 -7.29 -1.01
CA GLU A 72 -3.25 -7.85 -2.35
C GLU A 72 -2.91 -6.86 -3.46
N GLY A 73 -1.97 -7.22 -4.33
CA GLY A 73 -1.50 -6.41 -5.45
C GLY A 73 -0.86 -5.07 -5.05
N ALA A 74 -0.36 -4.92 -3.82
CA ALA A 74 0.32 -3.71 -3.39
C ALA A 74 1.55 -3.42 -4.27
N ASP A 75 1.76 -2.14 -4.58
CA ASP A 75 2.98 -1.72 -5.27
C ASP A 75 4.20 -1.85 -4.35
N VAL A 76 4.02 -1.53 -3.04
CA VAL A 76 5.04 -1.75 -2.02
C VAL A 76 4.37 -2.25 -0.73
N LEU A 77 4.88 -3.35 -0.18
CA LEU A 77 4.57 -3.81 1.17
C LEU A 77 5.77 -3.55 2.09
N TYR A 78 5.62 -2.63 3.02
CA TYR A 78 6.51 -2.48 4.17
C TYR A 78 6.05 -3.46 5.25
N CYS A 79 6.91 -4.40 5.62
CA CYS A 79 6.57 -5.42 6.61
C CYS A 79 7.67 -5.54 7.66
N GLU A 80 7.29 -5.60 8.93
CA GLU A 80 8.26 -5.87 9.98
C GLU A 80 8.91 -7.24 9.81
N ALA A 81 10.17 -7.36 10.23
CA ALA A 81 10.91 -8.60 10.25
C ALA A 81 11.94 -8.63 11.40
N PRO A 82 11.51 -8.46 12.66
CA PRO A 82 12.45 -8.36 13.77
C PRO A 82 13.19 -9.66 14.08
N PHE A 83 12.73 -10.81 13.56
CA PHE A 83 13.31 -12.11 13.86
C PHE A 83 13.62 -12.92 12.59
N LEU A 84 14.69 -13.73 12.66
CA LEU A 84 14.89 -14.85 11.73
C LEU A 84 13.95 -15.98 12.05
N ASP A 85 13.63 -16.85 11.09
CA ASP A 85 12.70 -17.98 11.25
C ASP A 85 13.16 -18.99 12.31
N ARG A 86 14.47 -19.12 12.51
CA ARG A 86 15.06 -19.93 13.60
C ARG A 86 14.64 -19.47 15.00
N ASP A 87 14.17 -18.26 15.14
CA ASP A 87 13.65 -17.67 16.40
C ASP A 87 12.12 -17.44 16.35
N ALA A 88 11.38 -18.20 15.51
CA ALA A 88 9.94 -18.05 15.31
C ALA A 88 9.13 -18.14 16.61
N ASP A 89 9.51 -19.02 17.54
CA ASP A 89 8.84 -19.12 18.84
C ASP A 89 8.89 -17.79 19.61
N LYS A 90 10.06 -17.13 19.61
CA LYS A 90 10.22 -15.83 20.26
C LYS A 90 9.47 -14.71 19.54
N ALA A 91 9.43 -14.76 18.20
CA ALA A 91 8.62 -13.85 17.41
C ALA A 91 7.15 -13.98 17.82
N HIS A 92 6.64 -15.19 17.88
CA HIS A 92 5.26 -15.49 18.28
C HIS A 92 4.94 -15.00 19.70
N GLU A 93 5.80 -15.30 20.67
CA GLU A 93 5.65 -14.86 22.08
C GLU A 93 5.61 -13.33 22.22
N ARG A 94 6.31 -12.62 21.34
CA ARG A 94 6.43 -11.15 21.35
C ARG A 94 5.48 -10.46 20.41
N TYR A 95 4.58 -11.19 19.75
CA TYR A 95 3.61 -10.65 18.78
C TYR A 95 4.25 -9.98 17.57
N HIS A 96 5.30 -10.63 17.04
CA HIS A 96 6.03 -10.15 15.87
C HIS A 96 6.13 -11.23 14.79
N LEU A 97 6.53 -10.79 13.59
CA LEU A 97 6.80 -11.64 12.45
C LEU A 97 8.28 -12.05 12.39
N THR A 98 8.54 -13.14 11.66
CA THR A 98 9.89 -13.45 11.17
C THR A 98 10.11 -12.88 9.77
N ALA A 99 11.35 -12.77 9.34
CA ALA A 99 11.72 -12.34 7.99
C ALA A 99 11.12 -13.27 6.92
N ARG A 100 11.14 -14.59 7.16
CA ARG A 100 10.50 -15.57 6.31
C ARG A 100 8.98 -15.36 6.22
N GLN A 101 8.31 -15.13 7.33
CA GLN A 101 6.88 -14.84 7.36
C GLN A 101 6.53 -13.58 6.60
N ALA A 102 7.34 -12.52 6.70
CA ALA A 102 7.16 -11.31 5.91
C ALA A 102 7.26 -11.58 4.40
N GLY A 103 8.25 -12.38 3.98
CA GLY A 103 8.39 -12.84 2.60
C GLY A 103 7.19 -13.64 2.10
N LEU A 104 6.71 -14.59 2.92
CA LEU A 104 5.53 -15.42 2.63
C LEU A 104 4.27 -14.57 2.45
N LEU A 105 4.03 -13.61 3.34
CA LEU A 105 2.89 -12.71 3.27
C LEU A 105 2.93 -11.85 2.00
N ALA A 106 4.09 -11.29 1.66
CA ALA A 106 4.29 -10.50 0.47
C ALA A 106 4.04 -11.29 -0.82
N ARG A 107 4.55 -12.54 -0.87
CA ARG A 107 4.31 -13.45 -1.99
C ARG A 107 2.84 -13.78 -2.16
N ASN A 108 2.18 -14.19 -1.08
CA ASN A 108 0.78 -14.57 -1.11
C ASN A 108 -0.15 -13.38 -1.44
N ALA A 109 0.26 -12.16 -1.09
CA ALA A 109 -0.43 -10.93 -1.44
C ALA A 109 -0.12 -10.44 -2.86
N HIS A 110 0.72 -11.13 -3.64
CA HIS A 110 1.16 -10.67 -4.96
C HIS A 110 1.69 -9.23 -4.93
N ALA A 111 2.36 -8.83 -3.84
CA ALA A 111 3.01 -7.54 -3.76
C ALA A 111 4.11 -7.44 -4.82
N ARG A 112 4.34 -6.23 -5.36
CA ARG A 112 5.39 -6.03 -6.38
C ARG A 112 6.76 -5.85 -5.77
N GLU A 113 6.79 -5.23 -4.58
CA GLU A 113 7.99 -4.97 -3.83
C GLU A 113 7.75 -5.25 -2.34
N LEU A 114 8.74 -5.85 -1.68
CA LEU A 114 8.78 -6.05 -0.24
C LEU A 114 9.94 -5.25 0.35
N VAL A 115 9.63 -4.42 1.34
CA VAL A 115 10.63 -3.72 2.15
C VAL A 115 10.49 -4.19 3.60
N VAL A 116 11.51 -4.86 4.12
CA VAL A 116 11.52 -5.32 5.51
C VAL A 116 12.24 -4.32 6.40
N PHE A 117 11.74 -4.20 7.64
CA PHE A 117 12.24 -3.25 8.64
C PHE A 117 11.99 -3.73 10.06
N HIS A 118 12.25 -2.90 11.08
CA HIS A 118 11.99 -3.17 12.50
C HIS A 118 12.85 -4.31 13.05
N PHE A 119 14.12 -4.38 12.65
CA PHE A 119 15.01 -5.47 13.06
C PHE A 119 15.33 -5.43 14.56
N SER A 120 15.33 -6.61 15.20
CA SER A 120 15.73 -6.74 16.59
C SER A 120 17.23 -6.43 16.76
N PRO A 121 17.62 -5.66 17.78
CA PRO A 121 19.05 -5.42 18.09
C PRO A 121 19.87 -6.69 18.28
N ARG A 122 19.22 -7.82 18.52
CA ARG A 122 19.84 -9.16 18.57
C ARG A 122 20.68 -9.50 17.35
N TYR A 123 20.31 -8.97 16.16
CA TYR A 123 20.94 -9.24 14.89
C TYR A 123 21.80 -8.08 14.42
N THR A 124 22.29 -7.21 15.35
CA THR A 124 23.18 -6.12 15.00
C THR A 124 24.44 -6.67 14.32
N GLY A 125 24.69 -6.22 13.09
CA GLY A 125 25.76 -6.71 12.23
C GLY A 125 25.44 -7.99 11.44
N GLU A 126 24.23 -8.53 11.60
CA GLU A 126 23.70 -9.69 10.85
C GLU A 126 22.42 -9.34 10.10
N GLU A 127 22.10 -8.06 9.89
CA GLU A 127 20.86 -7.60 9.27
C GLU A 127 20.68 -8.18 7.85
N ASP A 128 21.78 -8.43 7.16
CA ASP A 128 21.79 -9.06 5.84
C ASP A 128 21.11 -10.45 5.83
N LEU A 129 21.12 -11.16 6.96
CA LEU A 129 20.43 -12.46 7.06
C LEU A 129 18.91 -12.27 7.01
N LEU A 130 18.39 -11.26 7.68
CA LEU A 130 16.95 -10.93 7.67
C LEU A 130 16.48 -10.51 6.26
N TYR A 131 17.24 -9.64 5.60
CA TYR A 131 16.96 -9.26 4.22
C TYR A 131 16.97 -10.46 3.27
N ARG A 132 17.95 -11.33 3.40
CA ARG A 132 18.09 -12.52 2.56
C ARG A 132 16.94 -13.49 2.77
N GLU A 133 16.63 -13.84 4.02
CA GLU A 133 15.57 -14.77 4.35
C GLU A 133 14.21 -14.28 3.83
N ALA A 134 13.89 -12.99 4.03
CA ALA A 134 12.66 -12.40 3.50
C ALA A 134 12.61 -12.42 1.98
N LYS A 135 13.72 -12.06 1.32
CA LYS A 135 13.81 -12.02 -0.13
C LYS A 135 13.72 -13.42 -0.77
N ASP A 136 14.39 -14.40 -0.18
CA ASP A 136 14.40 -15.78 -0.69
C ASP A 136 12.98 -16.36 -0.63
N GLU A 137 12.24 -16.14 0.46
CA GLU A 137 10.86 -16.59 0.59
C GLU A 137 9.91 -15.83 -0.34
N PHE A 138 10.11 -14.53 -0.52
CA PHE A 138 9.29 -13.70 -1.42
C PHE A 138 9.48 -14.10 -2.89
N ALA A 139 10.71 -14.45 -3.28
CA ALA A 139 11.05 -14.86 -4.64
C ALA A 139 10.73 -16.34 -4.95
N CYS A 140 10.38 -17.16 -3.94
CA CYS A 140 10.01 -18.55 -4.16
C CYS A 140 8.83 -18.63 -5.15
N PRO A 141 8.90 -19.47 -6.19
CA PRO A 141 7.73 -19.76 -7.01
C PRO A 141 6.65 -20.34 -6.11
N GLY A 142 5.51 -19.67 -6.02
CA GLY A 142 4.38 -20.23 -5.28
C GLY A 142 3.97 -21.57 -5.91
N ASP A 143 3.71 -22.57 -5.09
CA ASP A 143 2.95 -23.72 -5.49
C ASP A 143 1.52 -23.24 -5.82
N HIS A 144 1.32 -22.87 -7.09
CA HIS A 144 -0.02 -22.68 -7.61
C HIS A 144 -0.55 -24.04 -8.05
N PRO A 145 -1.71 -24.47 -7.51
CA PRO A 145 -2.39 -25.66 -8.00
C PRO A 145 -2.88 -25.46 -9.43
#